data_94dc9f827fb07411802aa6f4e66798c9
#
_entry.id   94dc9f827fb07411802aa6f4e66798c9
#
_cell.length_a   1.000
_cell.length_b   1.000
_cell.length_c   1.000
_cell.angle_alpha   90.00
_cell.angle_beta   90.00
_cell.angle_gamma   90.00
#
_symmetry.space_group_name_H-M   'P 1'
#
loop_
_entity.id
_entity.type
_entity.pdbx_description
1 polymer ?
#
loop_
_entity_poly.entity_id
_entity_poly.type
_entity_poly.pdbx_seq_one_letter_code
_entity_poly.pdbx_strand_id
1 'polypeptide(L)'
;MRSIFYSFSNIILHLFHSVWPLMNLTELKKKPIGELIKIADFMGLEGMARNRKQDIIFAILKRHAMNGEEIFGDGVLEILSDGFGFLRSAAGSYLAGPDDIYVSPSQIRRFNLRTGDTITGTIRPPKEGERYFALLKVNQINYDTPENSRNKILFENLTPLFPTEQM
;
A
#
# COMPACT_ATOMS: atom_id res chain seq x y z
N MET A 1 12.97 42.07 11.32
CA MET A 1 11.87 41.52 10.49
C MET A 1 12.18 40.15 9.84
N ARG A 2 13.33 39.53 10.03
CA ARG A 2 13.66 38.18 9.44
C ARG A 2 13.31 36.98 10.34
N SER A 3 13.01 37.19 11.61
CA SER A 3 12.80 36.11 12.60
C SER A 3 11.36 35.55 12.63
N ILE A 4 10.38 36.29 12.14
CA ILE A 4 8.96 35.90 12.21
C ILE A 4 8.59 34.93 11.06
N PHE A 5 9.24 35.03 9.90
CA PHE A 5 8.99 34.16 8.77
C PHE A 5 9.47 32.70 8.98
N TYR A 6 10.54 32.49 9.76
CA TYR A 6 11.03 31.13 10.08
C TYR A 6 10.14 30.40 11.08
N SER A 7 9.46 31.14 11.97
CA SER A 7 8.55 30.51 12.97
C SER A 7 7.24 30.04 12.35
N PHE A 8 6.69 30.76 11.37
CA PHE A 8 5.47 30.38 10.68
C PHE A 8 5.68 29.15 9.76
N SER A 9 6.85 29.03 9.12
CA SER A 9 7.19 27.90 8.28
C SER A 9 7.29 26.59 9.09
N ASN A 10 7.88 26.64 10.30
CA ASN A 10 8.00 25.48 11.18
C ASN A 10 6.67 25.06 11.82
N ILE A 11 5.79 25.98 12.14
CA ILE A 11 4.46 25.67 12.70
C ILE A 11 3.57 25.06 11.63
N ILE A 12 3.60 25.54 10.40
CA ILE A 12 2.90 24.97 9.26
C ILE A 12 3.49 23.59 8.93
N LEU A 13 4.80 23.40 8.95
CA LEU A 13 5.45 22.11 8.74
C LEU A 13 5.08 21.10 9.83
N HIS A 14 5.00 21.51 11.10
CA HIS A 14 4.58 20.66 12.21
C HIS A 14 3.09 20.31 12.18
N LEU A 15 2.22 21.23 11.79
CA LEU A 15 0.79 20.95 11.58
C LEU A 15 0.56 20.02 10.38
N PHE A 16 1.36 20.13 9.32
CA PHE A 16 1.29 19.19 8.20
C PHE A 16 1.84 17.82 8.54
N HIS A 17 2.84 17.70 9.40
CA HIS A 17 3.33 16.40 9.89
C HIS A 17 2.28 15.64 10.73
N SER A 18 1.39 16.34 11.42
CA SER A 18 0.31 15.73 12.21
C SER A 18 -0.95 15.43 11.41
N VAL A 19 -1.11 16.00 10.22
CA VAL A 19 -2.29 15.85 9.34
C VAL A 19 -2.03 14.90 8.16
N TRP A 20 -0.76 14.49 7.95
CA TRP A 20 -0.39 13.54 6.89
C TRP A 20 0.13 12.23 7.48
N PRO A 21 -0.74 11.47 8.19
CA PRO A 21 -0.36 10.18 8.74
C PRO A 21 -0.31 9.17 7.60
N LEU A 22 0.85 8.54 7.41
CA LEU A 22 0.99 7.29 6.67
C LEU A 22 0.59 7.40 5.19
N MET A 23 1.54 7.77 4.34
CA MET A 23 1.32 7.80 2.89
C MET A 23 0.89 6.40 2.43
N ASN A 24 -0.38 6.24 2.07
CA ASN A 24 -0.96 4.98 1.63
C ASN A 24 -1.19 5.01 0.11
N LEU A 25 -0.61 4.01 -0.59
CA LEU A 25 -0.76 3.87 -2.04
C LEU A 25 -2.24 3.76 -2.46
N THR A 26 -3.03 2.99 -1.72
CA THR A 26 -4.46 2.78 -2.02
C THR A 26 -5.26 4.08 -1.89
N GLU A 27 -4.97 4.90 -0.89
CA GLU A 27 -5.62 6.21 -0.72
C GLU A 27 -5.23 7.19 -1.83
N LEU A 28 -3.97 7.21 -2.26
CA LEU A 28 -3.56 8.03 -3.41
C LEU A 28 -4.27 7.63 -4.70
N LYS A 29 -4.51 6.33 -4.90
CA LYS A 29 -5.26 5.83 -6.07
C LYS A 29 -6.71 6.35 -6.12
N LYS A 30 -7.35 6.54 -4.98
CA LYS A 30 -8.73 7.06 -4.88
C LYS A 30 -8.82 8.56 -5.22
N LYS A 31 -7.73 9.31 -5.02
CA LYS A 31 -7.73 10.77 -5.25
C LYS A 31 -7.89 11.14 -6.72
N PRO A 32 -8.61 12.23 -7.03
CA PRO A 32 -8.67 12.79 -8.36
C PRO A 32 -7.30 13.36 -8.78
N ILE A 33 -7.06 13.38 -10.10
CA ILE A 33 -5.76 13.80 -10.65
C ILE A 33 -5.37 15.23 -10.24
N GLY A 34 -6.34 16.14 -10.12
CA GLY A 34 -6.08 17.53 -9.70
C GLY A 34 -5.57 17.65 -8.26
N GLU A 35 -5.98 16.76 -7.35
CA GLU A 35 -5.43 16.72 -6.00
C GLU A 35 -4.01 16.14 -5.99
N LEU A 36 -3.76 15.11 -6.79
CA LEU A 36 -2.43 14.51 -6.91
C LEU A 36 -1.41 15.50 -7.46
N ILE A 37 -1.80 16.34 -8.43
CA ILE A 37 -0.94 17.40 -8.95
C ILE A 37 -0.60 18.41 -7.85
N LYS A 38 -1.58 18.85 -7.05
CA LYS A 38 -1.33 19.77 -5.92
C LYS A 38 -0.38 19.17 -4.88
N ILE A 39 -0.52 17.87 -4.59
CA ILE A 39 0.39 17.14 -3.71
C ILE A 39 1.80 17.11 -4.30
N ALA A 40 1.93 16.79 -5.58
CA ALA A 40 3.21 16.75 -6.28
C ALA A 40 3.90 18.12 -6.28
N ASP A 41 3.17 19.19 -6.61
CA ASP A 41 3.68 20.56 -6.59
C ASP A 41 4.16 20.96 -5.18
N PHE A 42 3.40 20.62 -4.14
CA PHE A 42 3.79 20.85 -2.75
C PHE A 42 5.09 20.13 -2.36
N MET A 43 5.32 18.92 -2.91
CA MET A 43 6.54 18.14 -2.70
C MET A 43 7.71 18.59 -3.60
N GLY A 44 7.54 19.67 -4.38
CA GLY A 44 8.55 20.19 -5.30
C GLY A 44 8.73 19.34 -6.56
N LEU A 45 7.70 18.61 -6.98
CA LEU A 45 7.67 17.85 -8.22
C LEU A 45 6.95 18.66 -9.29
N GLU A 46 7.69 19.54 -9.97
CA GLU A 46 7.14 20.43 -10.98
C GLU A 46 6.80 19.69 -12.29
N GLY A 47 5.84 20.22 -13.05
CA GLY A 47 5.50 19.72 -14.39
C GLY A 47 4.69 18.43 -14.45
N MET A 48 4.12 17.97 -13.35
CA MET A 48 3.35 16.72 -13.29
C MET A 48 1.98 16.78 -14.00
N ALA A 49 1.48 17.97 -14.35
CA ALA A 49 0.14 18.16 -14.93
C ALA A 49 -0.10 17.43 -16.28
N ARG A 50 0.96 17.07 -17.00
CA ARG A 50 0.88 16.34 -18.28
C ARG A 50 1.11 14.83 -18.16
N ASN A 51 1.40 14.35 -16.96
CA ASN A 51 1.73 12.95 -16.73
C ASN A 51 0.46 12.14 -16.46
N ARG A 52 0.55 10.82 -16.67
CA ARG A 52 -0.52 9.90 -16.32
C ARG A 52 -0.69 9.85 -14.80
N LYS A 53 -1.90 9.59 -14.32
CA LYS A 53 -2.20 9.47 -12.90
C LYS A 53 -1.23 8.54 -12.15
N GLN A 54 -0.88 7.41 -12.76
CA GLN A 54 0.05 6.43 -12.20
C GLN A 54 1.47 6.98 -12.04
N ASP A 55 1.96 7.73 -13.04
CA ASP A 55 3.29 8.34 -13.01
C ASP A 55 3.40 9.40 -11.90
N ILE A 56 2.32 10.16 -11.70
CA ILE A 56 2.22 11.14 -10.61
C ILE A 56 2.28 10.45 -9.26
N ILE A 57 1.47 9.40 -9.04
CA ILE A 57 1.47 8.61 -7.80
C ILE A 57 2.86 8.02 -7.55
N PHE A 58 3.47 7.45 -8.58
CA PHE A 58 4.82 6.89 -8.48
C PHE A 58 5.85 7.95 -8.07
N ALA A 59 5.82 9.13 -8.69
CA ALA A 59 6.75 10.24 -8.38
C ALA A 59 6.56 10.71 -6.94
N ILE A 60 5.32 10.88 -6.47
CA ILE A 60 4.98 11.24 -5.09
C ILE A 60 5.56 10.22 -4.11
N LEU A 61 5.28 8.93 -4.32
CA LEU A 61 5.74 7.87 -3.41
C LEU A 61 7.26 7.72 -3.43
N LYS A 62 7.88 7.84 -4.60
CA LYS A 62 9.35 7.83 -4.70
C LYS A 62 9.98 8.99 -3.93
N ARG A 63 9.41 10.20 -4.04
CA ARG A 63 9.88 11.38 -3.29
C ARG A 63 9.72 11.19 -1.78
N HIS A 64 8.58 10.64 -1.35
CA HIS A 64 8.28 10.33 0.05
C HIS A 64 9.30 9.33 0.63
N ALA A 65 9.55 8.24 -0.09
CA ALA A 65 10.56 7.25 0.30
C ALA A 65 11.98 7.83 0.38
N MET A 66 12.34 8.77 -0.51
CA MET A 66 13.65 9.44 -0.46
C MET A 66 13.84 10.31 0.78
N ASN A 67 12.74 10.78 1.38
CA ASN A 67 12.77 11.50 2.66
C ASN A 67 12.90 10.55 3.87
N GLY A 68 12.97 9.23 3.65
CA GLY A 68 13.09 8.23 4.71
C GLY A 68 11.76 7.86 5.38
N GLU A 69 10.63 8.27 4.79
CA GLU A 69 9.31 8.01 5.35
C GLU A 69 8.73 6.69 4.82
N GLU A 70 7.99 5.98 5.68
CA GLU A 70 7.39 4.71 5.31
C GLU A 70 6.17 4.90 4.39
N ILE A 71 6.06 4.02 3.39
CA ILE A 71 4.91 3.95 2.51
C ILE A 71 4.10 2.73 2.89
N PHE A 72 2.78 2.91 2.98
CA PHE A 72 1.86 1.81 3.26
C PHE A 72 1.08 1.43 2.00
N GLY A 73 0.77 0.14 1.92
CA GLY A 73 -0.08 -0.40 0.88
C GLY A 73 -0.92 -1.55 1.42
N ASP A 74 -2.07 -1.72 0.81
CA ASP A 74 -3.00 -2.80 1.11
C ASP A 74 -3.56 -3.39 -0.18
N GLY A 75 -4.05 -4.61 -0.08
CA GLY A 75 -4.66 -5.30 -1.21
C GLY A 75 -4.98 -6.74 -0.89
N VAL A 76 -5.61 -7.40 -1.85
CA VAL A 76 -5.92 -8.83 -1.78
C VAL A 76 -4.85 -9.61 -2.53
N LEU A 77 -4.31 -10.63 -1.89
CA LEU A 77 -3.22 -11.43 -2.41
C LEU A 77 -3.72 -12.38 -3.51
N GLU A 78 -3.06 -12.35 -4.65
CA GLU A 78 -3.12 -13.38 -5.67
C GLU A 78 -1.75 -14.04 -5.80
N ILE A 79 -1.67 -15.35 -5.56
CA ILE A 79 -0.45 -16.14 -5.70
C ILE A 79 -0.41 -16.76 -7.09
N LEU A 80 0.68 -16.56 -7.81
CA LEU A 80 0.89 -17.12 -9.13
C LEU A 80 1.55 -18.52 -9.05
N SER A 81 1.53 -19.24 -10.16
CA SER A 81 2.11 -20.60 -10.28
C SER A 81 3.57 -20.68 -9.88
N ASP A 82 4.32 -19.58 -10.07
CA ASP A 82 5.75 -19.50 -9.77
C ASP A 82 6.03 -19.29 -8.26
N GLY A 83 4.98 -19.21 -7.45
CA GLY A 83 5.07 -19.14 -5.99
C GLY A 83 5.29 -17.75 -5.41
N PHE A 84 5.37 -16.70 -6.23
CA PHE A 84 5.27 -15.31 -5.78
C PHE A 84 3.84 -14.78 -5.96
N GLY A 85 3.55 -13.62 -5.39
CA GLY A 85 2.20 -13.05 -5.48
C GLY A 85 2.19 -11.56 -5.71
N PHE A 86 0.97 -11.05 -5.96
CA PHE A 86 0.68 -9.63 -6.05
C PHE A 86 -0.51 -9.27 -5.16
N LEU A 87 -0.43 -8.10 -4.53
CA LEU A 87 -1.59 -7.50 -3.88
C LEU A 87 -2.37 -6.71 -4.93
N ARG A 88 -3.58 -7.16 -5.19
CA ARG A 88 -4.51 -6.55 -6.13
C ARG A 88 -5.40 -5.54 -5.42
N SER A 89 -5.69 -4.45 -6.09
CA SER A 89 -6.54 -3.39 -5.55
C SER A 89 -8.00 -3.59 -5.92
N ALA A 90 -8.90 -3.38 -4.94
CA ALA A 90 -10.34 -3.34 -5.17
C ALA A 90 -10.74 -2.22 -6.16
N ALA A 91 -10.02 -1.09 -6.17
CA ALA A 91 -10.26 0.01 -7.10
C ALA A 91 -10.03 -0.38 -8.57
N GLY A 92 -9.22 -1.42 -8.84
CA GLY A 92 -8.98 -2.00 -10.16
C GLY A 92 -9.79 -3.27 -10.42
N SER A 93 -10.84 -3.55 -9.65
CA SER A 93 -11.63 -4.79 -9.73
C SER A 93 -10.76 -6.05 -9.61
N TYR A 94 -9.69 -5.97 -8.83
CA TYR A 94 -8.70 -7.04 -8.62
C TYR A 94 -7.98 -7.50 -9.89
N LEU A 95 -8.08 -6.76 -10.99
CA LEU A 95 -7.35 -7.06 -12.24
C LEU A 95 -5.88 -6.68 -12.11
N ALA A 96 -5.03 -7.39 -12.87
CA ALA A 96 -3.61 -7.11 -12.95
C ALA A 96 -3.34 -5.68 -13.42
N GLY A 97 -2.52 -4.94 -12.68
CA GLY A 97 -2.18 -3.55 -12.96
C GLY A 97 -0.69 -3.24 -12.73
N PRO A 98 -0.20 -2.15 -13.32
CA PRO A 98 1.20 -1.74 -13.16
C PRO A 98 1.53 -1.25 -11.75
N ASP A 99 0.55 -0.98 -10.95
CA ASP A 99 0.62 -0.46 -9.59
C ASP A 99 0.33 -1.53 -8.53
N ASP A 100 0.38 -2.82 -8.93
CA ASP A 100 0.30 -3.94 -8.01
C ASP A 100 1.55 -4.02 -7.12
N ILE A 101 1.38 -4.60 -5.93
CA ILE A 101 2.48 -4.74 -4.96
C ILE A 101 2.97 -6.18 -4.99
N TYR A 102 4.23 -6.36 -5.32
CA TYR A 102 4.89 -7.66 -5.34
C TYR A 102 5.07 -8.22 -3.92
N VAL A 103 4.74 -9.50 -3.76
CA VAL A 103 4.93 -10.28 -2.53
C VAL A 103 5.87 -11.45 -2.80
N SER A 104 6.94 -11.54 -2.03
CA SER A 104 7.96 -12.56 -2.23
C SER A 104 7.49 -13.95 -1.78
N PRO A 105 8.01 -15.04 -2.39
CA PRO A 105 7.72 -16.41 -1.96
C PRO A 105 8.09 -16.68 -0.50
N SER A 106 9.14 -16.03 -0.01
CA SER A 106 9.58 -16.15 1.39
C SER A 106 8.56 -15.59 2.37
N GLN A 107 7.93 -14.45 2.04
CA GLN A 107 6.85 -13.86 2.86
C GLN A 107 5.60 -14.74 2.83
N ILE A 108 5.22 -15.25 1.65
CA ILE A 108 4.09 -16.16 1.47
C ILE A 108 4.25 -17.39 2.37
N ARG A 109 5.42 -18.05 2.34
CA ARG A 109 5.69 -19.23 3.18
C ARG A 109 5.78 -18.86 4.67
N ARG A 110 6.45 -17.75 5.02
CA ARG A 110 6.64 -17.34 6.41
C ARG A 110 5.34 -17.13 7.16
N PHE A 111 4.37 -16.49 6.52
CA PHE A 111 3.08 -16.13 7.11
C PHE A 111 1.93 -17.06 6.70
N ASN A 112 2.24 -18.16 5.99
CA ASN A 112 1.24 -19.09 5.46
C ASN A 112 0.10 -18.38 4.71
N LEU A 113 0.49 -17.46 3.80
CA LEU A 113 -0.45 -16.65 3.03
C LEU A 113 -1.13 -17.47 1.95
N ARG A 114 -2.37 -17.12 1.64
CA ARG A 114 -3.18 -17.74 0.62
C ARG A 114 -3.76 -16.69 -0.35
N THR A 115 -4.06 -17.11 -1.56
CA THR A 115 -4.85 -16.30 -2.49
C THR A 115 -6.17 -15.95 -1.84
N GLY A 116 -6.54 -14.66 -1.89
CA GLY A 116 -7.72 -14.11 -1.23
C GLY A 116 -7.45 -13.47 0.13
N ASP A 117 -6.27 -13.66 0.75
CA ASP A 117 -5.92 -12.95 1.99
C ASP A 117 -5.79 -11.44 1.73
N THR A 118 -6.43 -10.64 2.58
CA THR A 118 -6.25 -9.20 2.60
C THR A 118 -5.02 -8.84 3.42
N ILE A 119 -4.07 -8.17 2.82
CA ILE A 119 -2.79 -7.83 3.46
C ILE A 119 -2.61 -6.33 3.50
N THR A 120 -2.19 -5.82 4.66
CA THR A 120 -1.74 -4.44 4.85
C THR A 120 -0.29 -4.46 5.31
N GLY A 121 0.54 -3.61 4.72
CA GLY A 121 1.95 -3.59 5.09
C GLY A 121 2.71 -2.38 4.59
N THR A 122 3.97 -2.30 5.01
CA THR A 122 4.92 -1.30 4.51
C THR A 122 5.50 -1.78 3.18
N ILE A 123 5.51 -0.89 2.20
CA ILE A 123 6.01 -1.15 0.85
C ILE A 123 7.20 -0.25 0.52
N ARG A 124 7.98 -0.64 -0.47
CA ARG A 124 9.04 0.18 -1.05
C ARG A 124 8.80 0.45 -2.54
N PRO A 125 9.26 1.57 -3.06
CA PRO A 125 9.27 1.80 -4.50
C PRO A 125 10.17 0.79 -5.22
N PRO A 126 9.90 0.54 -6.51
CA PRO A 126 10.74 -0.33 -7.32
C PRO A 126 12.16 0.24 -7.43
N LYS A 127 13.14 -0.65 -7.39
CA LYS A 127 14.55 -0.37 -7.67
C LYS A 127 14.78 -0.31 -9.17
N GLU A 128 16.01 0.04 -9.55
CA GLU A 128 16.42 0.01 -10.94
C GLU A 128 16.25 -1.40 -11.54
N GLY A 129 15.49 -1.49 -12.64
CA GLY A 129 15.11 -2.75 -13.27
C GLY A 129 13.85 -3.43 -12.74
N GLU A 130 13.30 -2.99 -11.62
CA GLU A 130 12.01 -3.48 -11.10
C GLU A 130 10.84 -2.64 -11.65
N ARG A 131 9.68 -3.26 -11.82
CA ARG A 131 8.47 -2.59 -12.32
C ARG A 131 7.45 -2.30 -11.24
N TYR A 132 7.43 -3.09 -10.17
CA TYR A 132 6.39 -3.09 -9.15
C TYR A 132 6.91 -2.60 -7.81
N PHE A 133 6.03 -2.01 -7.02
CA PHE A 133 6.28 -1.84 -5.60
C PHE A 133 6.48 -3.20 -4.94
N ALA A 134 7.28 -3.28 -3.90
CA ALA A 134 7.52 -4.54 -3.19
C ALA A 134 7.13 -4.43 -1.72
N LEU A 135 6.42 -5.43 -1.22
CA LEU A 135 6.08 -5.54 0.19
C LEU A 135 7.35 -5.77 1.02
N LEU A 136 7.64 -4.88 1.98
CA LEU A 136 8.77 -5.00 2.91
C LEU A 136 8.36 -5.74 4.17
N LYS A 137 7.28 -5.30 4.80
CA LYS A 137 6.81 -5.81 6.08
C LYS A 137 5.31 -6.01 6.02
N VAL A 138 4.85 -7.15 6.51
CA VAL A 138 3.42 -7.42 6.71
C VAL A 138 3.03 -6.87 8.07
N ASN A 139 2.05 -5.98 8.10
CA ASN A 139 1.53 -5.38 9.33
C ASN A 139 0.26 -6.08 9.80
N GLN A 140 -0.65 -6.42 8.86
CA GLN A 140 -1.89 -7.14 9.15
C GLN A 140 -2.22 -8.13 8.03
N ILE A 141 -2.88 -9.21 8.40
CA ILE A 141 -3.42 -10.23 7.49
C ILE A 141 -4.88 -10.47 7.90
N ASN A 142 -5.83 -10.21 7.00
CA ASN A 142 -7.27 -10.32 7.26
C ASN A 142 -7.71 -9.54 8.51
N TYR A 143 -7.15 -8.32 8.68
CA TYR A 143 -7.41 -7.41 9.81
C TYR A 143 -6.90 -7.90 11.17
N ASP A 144 -6.11 -8.97 11.20
CA ASP A 144 -5.48 -9.53 12.40
C ASP A 144 -3.95 -9.40 12.35
N THR A 145 -3.28 -9.67 13.46
CA THR A 145 -1.82 -9.66 13.53
C THR A 145 -1.23 -10.84 12.74
N PRO A 146 -0.04 -10.70 12.15
CA PRO A 146 0.58 -11.78 11.39
C PRO A 146 0.86 -13.04 12.23
N GLU A 147 1.07 -12.88 13.52
CA GLU A 147 1.30 -13.98 14.48
C GLU A 147 0.05 -14.86 14.62
N ASN A 148 -1.11 -14.25 14.81
CA ASN A 148 -2.39 -14.94 14.95
C ASN A 148 -2.78 -15.63 13.63
N SER A 149 -2.54 -14.97 12.52
CA SER A 149 -2.87 -15.48 11.18
C SER A 149 -2.11 -16.76 10.81
N ARG A 150 -0.94 -17.04 11.42
CA ARG A 150 -0.18 -18.28 11.15
C ARG A 150 -0.91 -19.55 11.58
N ASN A 151 -1.73 -19.45 12.61
CA ASN A 151 -2.45 -20.57 13.22
C ASN A 151 -3.90 -20.70 12.69
N LYS A 152 -4.22 -20.02 11.58
CA LYS A 152 -5.56 -20.09 10.99
C LYS A 152 -5.91 -21.51 10.54
N ILE A 153 -7.15 -21.94 10.84
CA ILE A 153 -7.69 -23.17 10.33
C ILE A 153 -8.06 -22.97 8.85
N LEU A 154 -7.55 -23.83 8.00
CA LEU A 154 -7.87 -23.79 6.57
C LEU A 154 -9.32 -24.22 6.34
N PHE A 155 -9.96 -23.61 5.35
CA PHE A 155 -11.35 -23.93 5.00
C PHE A 155 -11.55 -25.41 4.70
N GLU A 156 -10.58 -26.04 4.03
CA GLU A 156 -10.61 -27.48 3.69
C GLU A 156 -10.57 -28.38 4.92
N ASN A 157 -10.12 -27.88 6.06
CA ASN A 157 -10.04 -28.60 7.33
C ASN A 157 -11.26 -28.37 8.24
N LEU A 158 -12.23 -27.56 7.80
CA LEU A 158 -13.45 -27.34 8.54
C LEU A 158 -14.39 -28.55 8.41
N THR A 159 -14.97 -28.98 9.53
CA THR A 159 -16.02 -30.01 9.52
C THR A 159 -17.33 -29.36 9.06
N PRO A 160 -17.95 -29.83 7.97
CA PRO A 160 -19.25 -29.31 7.56
C PRO A 160 -20.32 -29.64 8.59
N LEU A 161 -21.07 -28.63 9.01
CA LEU A 161 -22.22 -28.78 9.90
C LEU A 161 -23.51 -28.70 9.08
N PHE A 162 -24.38 -29.65 9.31
CA PHE A 162 -25.74 -29.60 8.75
C PHE A 162 -26.62 -28.71 9.64
N PRO A 163 -27.60 -27.95 9.06
CA PRO A 163 -28.59 -27.23 9.84
C PRO A 163 -29.35 -28.19 10.76
N THR A 164 -29.37 -27.87 12.04
CA THR A 164 -30.09 -28.67 13.05
C THR A 164 -31.50 -28.16 13.31
N GLU A 165 -31.81 -26.95 12.83
CA GLU A 165 -33.13 -26.31 12.94
C GLU A 165 -33.69 -26.04 11.56
N GLN A 166 -34.98 -26.33 11.35
CA GLN A 166 -35.74 -25.93 10.16
C GLN A 166 -36.04 -24.43 10.25
N MET A 167 -35.74 -23.71 9.15
CA MET A 167 -36.22 -22.34 8.99
C MET A 167 -37.67 -22.29 8.57
#